data_183dd2433e2ad521660aac484714e123
#
_entry.id   183dd2433e2ad521660aac484714e123
#
_cell.length_a   1.000
_cell.length_b   1.000
_cell.length_c   1.000
_cell.angle_alpha   90.00
_cell.angle_beta   90.00
_cell.angle_gamma   90.00
#
_symmetry.space_group_name_H-M   'P 1'
#
loop_
_entity.id
_entity.type
_entity.pdbx_description
1 polymer ?
#
loop_
_entity_poly.entity_id
_entity_poly.type
_entity_poly.pdbx_seq_one_letter_code
_entity_poly.pdbx_strand_id
1 'polypeptide(L)'
;MPKRKRTGLSSLGTLITAMSISLMACGAIMSLNSSCDNDSPSFSDDNHTGQTEHFPGLETVTLPEDLYSQIKEYIGFTISFNKDNKTPNYVAWELLGDEVKNDIDRTDNFWTDPDIEGCPSTKDYTRSGYDRGHMCPAADQKWSIEAMNDCFVMANICPQDHKLNAGAWNTLENKERQWAKRDSAIMIIAGPLYSADDTNRIGNAKVRVPGAFFKVLLAPYVEEPRGIAFVYPNMTSPDNMQDYAMSIDELEKITGYDFFPALPDELEKTVESSFSFKEWNNSK
;
A
#
# COMPACT_ATOMS: atom_id res chain seq x y z
N MET A 1 -34.19 -29.85 48.06
CA MET A 1 -35.47 -30.41 47.57
C MET A 1 -36.58 -29.38 47.73
N PRO A 2 -37.58 -29.20 46.85
CA PRO A 2 -37.83 -29.86 45.57
C PRO A 2 -38.03 -28.92 44.35
N LYS A 3 -37.86 -29.43 43.16
CA LYS A 3 -38.72 -29.79 42.00
C LYS A 3 -38.99 -28.61 41.04
N ARG A 4 -38.38 -28.60 39.84
CA ARG A 4 -38.79 -29.10 38.51
C ARG A 4 -40.17 -28.61 38.03
N LYS A 5 -40.17 -27.89 36.88
CA LYS A 5 -41.05 -28.24 35.72
C LYS A 5 -40.53 -27.62 34.43
N ARG A 6 -40.46 -28.49 33.40
CA ARG A 6 -40.31 -28.24 31.97
C ARG A 6 -41.66 -27.89 31.36
N THR A 7 -41.65 -27.17 30.26
CA THR A 7 -42.49 -27.30 29.02
C THR A 7 -42.18 -26.08 28.19
N GLY A 8 -42.05 -26.02 26.89
CA GLY A 8 -42.20 -26.98 25.80
C GLY A 8 -41.92 -26.28 24.48
N LEU A 9 -41.61 -27.06 23.47
CA LEU A 9 -41.33 -26.68 22.07
C LEU A 9 -42.46 -25.85 21.43
N SER A 10 -42.11 -24.99 20.49
CA SER A 10 -42.78 -24.98 19.17
C SER A 10 -41.86 -24.37 18.11
N SER A 11 -41.63 -25.18 17.10
CA SER A 11 -41.05 -24.95 15.79
C SER A 11 -42.00 -24.15 14.91
N LEU A 12 -41.50 -23.42 13.96
CA LEU A 12 -41.97 -23.15 12.58
C LEU A 12 -41.08 -21.97 12.07
N GLY A 13 -40.42 -21.95 10.99
CA GLY A 13 -40.62 -22.67 9.72
C GLY A 13 -40.13 -21.70 8.62
N THR A 14 -39.19 -22.12 7.92
CA THR A 14 -38.69 -21.77 6.59
C THR A 14 -39.50 -20.74 5.79
N LEU A 15 -38.79 -19.74 5.17
CA LEU A 15 -39.06 -19.38 3.77
C LEU A 15 -37.81 -18.75 3.13
N ILE A 16 -37.20 -19.54 2.26
CA ILE A 16 -36.22 -19.13 1.26
C ILE A 16 -37.04 -18.57 0.08
N THR A 17 -36.77 -17.36 -0.36
CA THR A 17 -37.26 -16.88 -1.65
C THR A 17 -36.05 -16.46 -2.48
N ALA A 18 -35.64 -17.38 -3.37
CA ALA A 18 -34.76 -17.08 -4.49
C ALA A 18 -35.54 -16.27 -5.53
N MET A 19 -34.97 -15.14 -5.93
CA MET A 19 -35.49 -14.36 -7.06
C MET A 19 -34.48 -14.45 -8.20
N SER A 20 -34.81 -15.33 -9.13
CA SER A 20 -34.22 -15.45 -10.45
C SER A 20 -34.71 -14.33 -11.34
N ILE A 21 -33.80 -13.52 -11.91
CA ILE A 21 -34.12 -12.58 -12.99
C ILE A 21 -33.65 -13.15 -14.30
N SER A 22 -34.66 -13.33 -15.18
CA SER A 22 -34.62 -13.93 -16.50
C SER A 22 -34.02 -12.95 -17.52
N LEU A 23 -33.08 -13.45 -18.33
CA LEU A 23 -32.65 -12.80 -19.58
C LEU A 23 -33.83 -12.84 -20.59
N MET A 24 -34.14 -11.70 -21.17
CA MET A 24 -34.83 -11.62 -22.45
C MET A 24 -33.93 -10.97 -23.50
N ALA A 25 -33.54 -11.82 -24.45
CA ALA A 25 -32.99 -11.40 -25.73
C ALA A 25 -34.15 -10.96 -26.65
N CYS A 26 -34.05 -9.85 -27.31
CA CYS A 26 -34.89 -9.51 -28.45
C CYS A 26 -34.00 -9.04 -29.59
N GLY A 27 -33.86 -9.90 -30.59
CA GLY A 27 -33.22 -9.58 -31.86
C GLY A 27 -34.16 -8.78 -32.77
N ALA A 28 -33.59 -7.89 -33.55
CA ALA A 28 -34.18 -7.40 -34.77
C ALA A 28 -33.10 -7.21 -35.82
N ILE A 29 -33.16 -8.02 -36.84
CA ILE A 29 -32.41 -7.94 -38.08
C ILE A 29 -33.14 -6.92 -38.97
N MET A 30 -32.42 -5.93 -39.49
CA MET A 30 -32.77 -5.28 -40.75
C MET A 30 -31.54 -5.06 -41.60
N SER A 31 -31.50 -5.82 -42.67
CA SER A 31 -30.62 -5.67 -43.81
C SER A 31 -31.17 -4.59 -44.73
N LEU A 32 -30.30 -3.66 -45.17
CA LEU A 32 -30.48 -2.93 -46.39
C LEU A 32 -29.10 -2.70 -47.05
N ASN A 33 -28.94 -3.37 -48.20
CA ASN A 33 -27.90 -3.13 -49.17
C ASN A 33 -28.05 -1.75 -49.82
N SER A 34 -26.95 -1.00 -49.97
CA SER A 34 -26.72 -0.15 -51.14
C SER A 34 -25.23 0.02 -51.35
N SER A 35 -24.82 -0.26 -52.56
CA SER A 35 -23.44 -0.19 -53.04
C SER A 35 -23.04 1.22 -53.54
N CYS A 36 -21.70 1.36 -53.80
CA CYS A 36 -20.95 2.38 -54.54
C CYS A 36 -20.36 3.48 -53.64
N ASP A 37 -19.10 3.86 -53.70
CA ASP A 37 -18.02 3.85 -54.65
C ASP A 37 -16.67 4.08 -53.95
N ASN A 38 -15.59 3.66 -54.61
CA ASN A 38 -14.19 3.90 -54.28
C ASN A 38 -13.86 5.37 -54.05
N ASP A 39 -13.15 5.65 -52.96
CA ASP A 39 -11.97 6.52 -52.97
C ASP A 39 -11.19 6.30 -51.66
N SER A 40 -10.02 5.72 -51.77
CA SER A 40 -9.06 5.59 -50.68
C SER A 40 -8.18 6.84 -50.60
N PRO A 41 -8.06 7.45 -49.44
CA PRO A 41 -6.80 8.04 -49.03
C PRO A 41 -6.14 7.11 -48.02
N SER A 42 -4.97 6.63 -48.36
CA SER A 42 -4.02 6.02 -47.45
C SER A 42 -3.63 7.01 -46.36
N PHE A 43 -4.22 6.86 -45.16
CA PHE A 43 -3.68 7.44 -43.95
C PHE A 43 -2.79 6.39 -43.30
N SER A 44 -1.50 6.67 -43.32
CA SER A 44 -0.53 6.05 -42.40
C SER A 44 -0.85 6.53 -41.00
N ASP A 45 -1.55 5.70 -40.23
CA ASP A 45 -1.70 5.87 -38.78
C ASP A 45 -0.43 5.36 -38.09
N ASP A 46 0.63 6.19 -38.15
CA ASP A 46 1.74 6.15 -37.20
C ASP A 46 1.37 7.04 -36.00
N ASN A 47 0.39 6.65 -35.23
CA ASN A 47 0.12 7.18 -33.88
C ASN A 47 0.30 6.06 -32.86
N HIS A 48 1.56 5.66 -32.62
CA HIS A 48 1.96 5.08 -31.36
C HIS A 48 1.93 6.19 -30.29
N THR A 49 0.73 6.58 -29.87
CA THR A 49 0.56 7.11 -28.52
C THR A 49 0.78 5.92 -27.61
N GLY A 50 1.99 5.82 -27.06
CA GLY A 50 2.29 4.88 -25.99
C GLY A 50 1.34 5.17 -24.81
N GLN A 51 0.22 4.46 -24.77
CA GLN A 51 -0.54 4.30 -23.53
C GLN A 51 0.36 3.47 -22.65
N THR A 52 0.90 4.09 -21.61
CA THR A 52 1.51 3.37 -20.49
C THR A 52 0.45 2.41 -20.00
N GLU A 53 0.71 1.09 -20.09
CA GLU A 53 -0.18 0.09 -19.46
C GLU A 53 -0.31 0.47 -17.99
N HIS A 54 -1.54 0.67 -17.55
CA HIS A 54 -1.83 0.91 -16.14
C HIS A 54 -2.17 -0.43 -15.50
N PHE A 55 -1.44 -0.80 -14.45
CA PHE A 55 -1.67 -2.01 -13.67
C PHE A 55 -2.52 -1.65 -12.44
N PRO A 56 -3.84 -1.91 -12.44
CA PRO A 56 -4.67 -1.67 -11.26
C PRO A 56 -4.36 -2.69 -10.17
N GLY A 57 -4.48 -2.27 -8.91
CA GLY A 57 -4.36 -3.17 -7.75
C GLY A 57 -2.93 -3.39 -7.25
N LEU A 58 -1.95 -2.60 -7.72
CA LEU A 58 -0.56 -2.68 -7.22
C LEU A 58 -0.41 -2.29 -5.74
N GLU A 59 -1.41 -1.64 -5.15
CA GLU A 59 -1.49 -1.34 -3.73
C GLU A 59 -1.91 -2.54 -2.87
N THR A 60 -2.29 -3.65 -3.51
CA THR A 60 -2.73 -4.87 -2.83
C THR A 60 -1.52 -5.73 -2.45
N VAL A 61 -1.56 -6.27 -1.23
CA VAL A 61 -0.59 -7.23 -0.70
C VAL A 61 -1.36 -8.42 -0.17
N THR A 62 -0.99 -9.64 -0.56
CA THR A 62 -1.52 -10.85 0.05
C THR A 62 -0.83 -11.10 1.39
N LEU A 63 -1.61 -11.21 2.45
CA LEU A 63 -1.12 -11.42 3.81
C LEU A 63 -1.34 -12.87 4.25
N PRO A 64 -0.53 -13.40 5.21
CA PRO A 64 -0.81 -14.68 5.85
C PRO A 64 -2.24 -14.74 6.42
N GLU A 65 -2.93 -15.87 6.27
CA GLU A 65 -4.34 -16.04 6.65
C GLU A 65 -4.63 -15.78 8.14
N ASP A 66 -3.65 -16.03 9.01
CA ASP A 66 -3.75 -15.84 10.45
C ASP A 66 -3.38 -14.41 10.91
N LEU A 67 -2.93 -13.56 10.01
CA LEU A 67 -2.57 -12.19 10.33
C LEU A 67 -3.81 -11.28 10.32
N TYR A 68 -4.13 -10.68 11.48
CA TYR A 68 -5.23 -9.72 11.53
C TYR A 68 -4.97 -8.51 10.64
N SER A 69 -5.94 -8.18 9.80
CA SER A 69 -5.89 -7.05 8.87
C SER A 69 -7.23 -6.35 8.78
N GLN A 70 -7.24 -5.05 9.00
CA GLN A 70 -8.34 -4.15 8.66
C GLN A 70 -7.86 -3.21 7.55
N ILE A 71 -8.44 -3.36 6.36
CA ILE A 71 -8.11 -2.48 5.22
C ILE A 71 -8.90 -1.18 5.33
N LYS A 72 -8.23 -0.06 5.12
CA LYS A 72 -8.83 1.28 5.02
C LYS A 72 -8.14 2.04 3.89
N GLU A 73 -8.95 2.58 2.99
CA GLU A 73 -8.50 3.46 1.91
C GLU A 73 -8.63 4.91 2.35
N TYR A 74 -7.58 5.69 2.09
CA TYR A 74 -7.53 7.14 2.20
C TYR A 74 -7.28 7.73 0.81
N ILE A 75 -7.39 9.03 0.66
CA ILE A 75 -7.30 9.64 -0.67
C ILE A 75 -5.95 9.42 -1.36
N GLY A 76 -4.87 9.29 -0.60
CA GLY A 76 -3.50 9.15 -1.13
C GLY A 76 -2.81 7.83 -0.82
N PHE A 77 -3.44 6.90 -0.09
CA PHE A 77 -2.84 5.62 0.29
C PHE A 77 -3.85 4.64 0.87
N THR A 78 -3.50 3.36 0.85
CA THR A 78 -4.27 2.27 1.48
C THR A 78 -3.48 1.72 2.67
N ILE A 79 -4.17 1.40 3.76
CA ILE A 79 -3.59 0.80 4.98
C ILE A 79 -4.19 -0.59 5.22
N SER A 80 -3.35 -1.55 5.55
CA SER A 80 -3.73 -2.76 6.29
C SER A 80 -3.36 -2.55 7.75
N PHE A 81 -4.33 -2.34 8.64
CA PHE A 81 -4.08 -2.06 10.06
C PHE A 81 -4.20 -3.31 10.92
N ASN A 82 -3.29 -3.44 11.89
CA ASN A 82 -3.27 -4.53 12.87
C ASN A 82 -3.64 -4.03 14.27
N LYS A 83 -4.82 -4.40 14.74
CA LYS A 83 -5.32 -3.98 16.06
C LYS A 83 -4.54 -4.56 17.24
N ASP A 84 -3.84 -5.68 17.07
CA ASP A 84 -3.07 -6.32 18.14
C ASP A 84 -1.72 -5.65 18.35
N ASN A 85 -1.10 -5.19 17.25
CA ASN A 85 0.12 -4.40 17.27
C ASN A 85 -0.15 -2.90 17.45
N LYS A 86 -1.35 -2.41 17.10
CA LYS A 86 -1.74 -0.99 17.06
C LYS A 86 -0.92 -0.17 16.05
N THR A 87 -0.53 -0.80 14.96
CA THR A 87 0.26 -0.27 13.86
C THR A 87 -0.24 -0.85 12.54
N PRO A 88 0.09 -0.30 11.37
CA PRO A 88 -0.21 -0.96 10.12
C PRO A 88 0.58 -2.28 9.99
N ASN A 89 0.07 -3.26 9.24
CA ASN A 89 0.87 -4.32 8.64
C ASN A 89 1.68 -3.74 7.49
N TYR A 90 0.99 -2.96 6.65
CA TYR A 90 1.59 -2.17 5.57
C TYR A 90 0.75 -0.93 5.26
N VAL A 91 1.39 0.01 4.59
CA VAL A 91 0.78 1.17 3.93
C VAL A 91 1.29 1.19 2.49
N ALA A 92 0.37 1.31 1.52
CA ALA A 92 0.69 1.27 0.09
C ALA A 92 0.19 2.54 -0.61
N TRP A 93 1.02 3.11 -1.49
CA TRP A 93 0.66 4.28 -2.30
C TRP A 93 1.42 4.31 -3.62
N GLU A 94 0.79 4.88 -4.62
CA GLU A 94 1.48 5.30 -5.84
C GLU A 94 2.02 6.72 -5.64
N LEU A 95 3.27 6.94 -5.99
CA LEU A 95 3.91 8.25 -5.95
C LEU A 95 4.16 8.74 -7.37
N LEU A 96 3.35 9.71 -7.81
CA LEU A 96 3.48 10.29 -9.14
C LEU A 96 4.55 11.38 -9.16
N GLY A 97 5.39 11.38 -10.19
CA GLY A 97 6.44 12.38 -10.36
C GLY A 97 5.92 13.83 -10.45
N ASP A 98 4.70 14.01 -10.93
CA ASP A 98 4.03 15.31 -10.99
C ASP A 98 3.47 15.75 -9.63
N GLU A 99 3.03 14.83 -8.79
CA GLU A 99 2.56 15.13 -7.42
C GLU A 99 3.70 15.63 -6.53
N VAL A 100 4.90 15.10 -6.72
CA VAL A 100 6.11 15.54 -5.98
C VAL A 100 6.48 17.00 -6.23
N LYS A 101 5.93 17.63 -7.26
CA LYS A 101 6.16 19.06 -7.59
C LYS A 101 5.27 20.01 -6.81
N ASN A 102 4.23 19.50 -6.15
CA ASN A 102 3.31 20.31 -5.36
C ASN A 102 3.92 20.70 -4.01
N ASP A 103 3.44 21.78 -3.42
CA ASP A 103 4.06 22.37 -2.22
C ASP A 103 3.01 22.82 -1.18
N ILE A 104 2.04 21.95 -0.90
CA ILE A 104 1.10 22.17 0.20
C ILE A 104 1.88 22.09 1.53
N ASP A 105 1.66 23.07 2.40
CA ASP A 105 2.30 23.13 3.72
C ASP A 105 1.93 21.91 4.58
N ARG A 106 2.93 21.43 5.32
CA ARG A 106 2.74 20.35 6.29
C ARG A 106 1.87 20.81 7.45
N THR A 107 0.85 20.04 7.83
CA THR A 107 -0.12 20.44 8.86
C THR A 107 0.26 20.02 10.28
N ASP A 108 0.97 18.91 10.47
CA ASP A 108 1.28 18.25 11.75
C ASP A 108 0.05 17.93 12.64
N ASN A 109 -1.13 17.86 12.03
CA ASN A 109 -2.41 17.62 12.70
C ASN A 109 -2.70 16.12 12.86
N PHE A 110 -1.98 15.45 13.74
CA PHE A 110 -2.20 14.03 14.01
C PHE A 110 -3.59 13.76 14.61
N TRP A 111 -4.28 12.74 14.08
CA TRP A 111 -5.63 12.37 14.49
C TRP A 111 -5.82 10.86 14.55
N THR A 112 -6.78 10.42 15.39
CA THR A 112 -7.16 9.00 15.53
C THR A 112 -8.38 8.73 14.68
N ASP A 113 -8.30 7.71 13.80
CA ASP A 113 -9.47 7.28 13.03
C ASP A 113 -10.38 6.41 13.91
N PRO A 114 -11.63 6.85 14.18
CA PRO A 114 -12.57 6.09 15.00
C PRO A 114 -13.09 4.82 14.30
N ASP A 115 -12.98 4.73 12.98
CA ASP A 115 -13.42 3.57 12.20
C ASP A 115 -12.38 2.44 12.19
N ILE A 116 -11.14 2.73 12.63
CA ILE A 116 -10.08 1.71 12.74
C ILE A 116 -10.02 1.16 14.16
N GLU A 117 -10.35 -0.12 14.32
CA GLU A 117 -10.33 -0.80 15.60
C GLU A 117 -8.94 -0.80 16.24
N GLY A 118 -8.83 -0.14 17.37
CA GLY A 118 -7.56 -0.08 18.11
C GLY A 118 -6.56 0.94 17.60
N CYS A 119 -6.96 1.86 16.71
CA CYS A 119 -6.11 2.98 16.29
C CYS A 119 -5.65 3.78 17.52
N PRO A 120 -4.32 3.96 17.72
CA PRO A 120 -3.80 4.68 18.88
C PRO A 120 -4.05 6.18 18.79
N SER A 121 -3.77 6.87 19.88
CA SER A 121 -3.82 8.33 19.94
C SER A 121 -2.42 8.94 20.01
N THR A 122 -2.31 10.24 19.75
CA THR A 122 -1.06 11.00 19.93
C THR A 122 -0.50 10.92 21.35
N LYS A 123 -1.38 10.73 22.35
CA LYS A 123 -1.00 10.60 23.77
C LYS A 123 -0.14 9.36 24.02
N ASP A 124 -0.35 8.29 23.25
CA ASP A 124 0.38 7.04 23.40
C ASP A 124 1.88 7.19 23.04
N TYR A 125 2.20 8.18 22.22
CA TYR A 125 3.59 8.50 21.83
C TYR A 125 4.24 9.55 22.74
N THR A 126 3.47 10.23 23.60
CA THR A 126 3.99 11.31 24.44
C THR A 126 5.02 10.78 25.44
N ARG A 127 6.26 11.30 25.37
CA ARG A 127 7.39 10.88 26.23
C ARG A 127 7.72 9.40 26.14
N SER A 128 7.41 8.76 25.02
CA SER A 128 7.71 7.34 24.79
C SER A 128 9.17 7.05 24.49
N GLY A 129 9.93 8.07 24.07
CA GLY A 129 11.29 7.91 23.55
C GLY A 129 11.35 7.62 22.05
N TYR A 130 10.20 7.51 21.38
CA TYR A 130 10.07 7.28 19.94
C TYR A 130 9.37 8.43 19.25
N ASP A 131 9.72 8.64 17.99
CA ASP A 131 9.03 9.55 17.10
C ASP A 131 7.70 8.93 16.62
N ARG A 132 6.80 9.78 16.15
CA ARG A 132 5.65 9.39 15.33
C ARG A 132 6.13 9.23 13.89
N GLY A 133 6.71 8.07 13.58
CA GLY A 133 7.25 7.76 12.26
C GLY A 133 6.14 7.43 11.28
N HIS A 134 6.08 8.19 10.18
CA HIS A 134 5.14 7.93 9.09
C HIS A 134 5.59 6.73 8.25
N MET A 135 4.63 5.91 7.80
CA MET A 135 4.89 4.94 6.75
C MET A 135 4.73 5.60 5.37
N CYS A 136 3.57 6.17 5.05
CA CYS A 136 3.40 7.09 3.93
C CYS A 136 3.73 8.52 4.38
N PRO A 137 4.83 9.15 3.90
CA PRO A 137 5.32 10.41 4.44
C PRO A 137 4.50 11.61 3.95
N ALA A 138 4.37 12.64 4.79
CA ALA A 138 3.68 13.88 4.45
C ALA A 138 4.27 14.60 3.22
N ALA A 139 5.56 14.39 2.92
CA ALA A 139 6.19 14.99 1.76
C ALA A 139 5.73 14.38 0.42
N ASP A 140 5.14 13.17 0.44
CA ASP A 140 4.56 12.51 -0.74
C ASP A 140 3.09 12.91 -0.94
N GLN A 141 2.46 13.53 0.05
CA GLN A 141 1.04 13.90 0.06
C GLN A 141 0.80 15.42 -0.11
N LYS A 142 1.75 16.14 -0.68
CA LYS A 142 1.69 17.60 -0.89
C LYS A 142 0.81 18.02 -2.07
N TRP A 143 0.20 17.10 -2.75
CA TRP A 143 -0.63 17.34 -3.93
C TRP A 143 -2.10 17.68 -3.61
N SER A 144 -2.58 17.32 -2.41
CA SER A 144 -3.94 17.60 -1.94
C SER A 144 -3.93 17.96 -0.45
N ILE A 145 -4.79 18.88 -0.04
CA ILE A 145 -4.99 19.22 1.38
C ILE A 145 -5.57 18.03 2.13
N GLU A 146 -6.48 17.30 1.52
CA GLU A 146 -7.08 16.09 2.08
C GLU A 146 -6.03 15.00 2.25
N ALA A 147 -5.22 14.70 1.21
CA ALA A 147 -4.14 13.73 1.29
C ALA A 147 -3.12 14.09 2.38
N MET A 148 -2.76 15.38 2.47
CA MET A 148 -1.89 15.90 3.53
C MET A 148 -2.51 15.67 4.92
N ASN A 149 -3.80 15.91 5.12
CA ASN A 149 -4.45 15.67 6.41
C ASN A 149 -4.54 14.18 6.73
N ASP A 150 -4.86 13.35 5.73
CA ASP A 150 -4.99 11.91 5.89
C ASP A 150 -3.69 11.26 6.32
N CYS A 151 -2.53 11.69 5.80
CA CYS A 151 -1.26 11.08 6.15
C CYS A 151 -0.89 11.21 7.64
N PHE A 152 -1.52 12.17 8.38
CA PHE A 152 -1.36 12.32 9.83
C PHE A 152 -2.30 11.43 10.66
N VAL A 153 -3.06 10.52 10.04
CA VAL A 153 -3.82 9.52 10.80
C VAL A 153 -2.89 8.62 11.60
N MET A 154 -3.23 8.40 12.86
CA MET A 154 -2.38 7.59 13.74
C MET A 154 -2.24 6.11 13.30
N ALA A 155 -3.12 5.65 12.40
CA ALA A 155 -3.00 4.34 11.77
C ALA A 155 -1.83 4.24 10.77
N ASN A 156 -1.36 5.36 10.21
CA ASN A 156 -0.18 5.46 9.35
C ASN A 156 1.15 5.56 10.12
N ILE A 157 1.10 5.54 11.47
CA ILE A 157 2.22 5.91 12.34
C ILE A 157 2.74 4.70 13.12
N CYS A 158 4.08 4.57 13.15
CA CYS A 158 4.77 3.59 13.99
C CYS A 158 5.73 4.27 14.98
N PRO A 159 6.00 3.63 16.16
CA PRO A 159 7.08 4.07 17.05
C PRO A 159 8.43 3.88 16.36
N GLN A 160 9.09 4.97 15.97
CA GLN A 160 10.34 4.94 15.21
C GLN A 160 11.47 5.65 15.97
N ASP A 161 12.66 5.06 15.96
CA ASP A 161 13.86 5.72 16.51
C ASP A 161 14.12 7.04 15.79
N HIS A 162 14.41 8.10 16.56
CA HIS A 162 14.58 9.44 16.01
C HIS A 162 15.70 9.53 14.98
N LYS A 163 16.81 8.81 15.18
CA LYS A 163 17.94 8.85 14.25
C LYS A 163 17.68 8.09 12.97
N LEU A 164 16.87 7.03 13.03
CA LEU A 164 16.38 6.38 11.82
C LEU A 164 15.41 7.29 11.08
N ASN A 165 14.37 7.78 11.75
CA ASN A 165 13.32 8.61 11.18
C ASN A 165 13.88 9.88 10.51
N ALA A 166 14.73 10.65 11.21
CA ALA A 166 15.35 11.85 10.68
C ALA A 166 16.58 11.59 9.78
N GLY A 167 17.12 10.38 9.78
CA GLY A 167 18.34 9.97 9.08
C GLY A 167 18.08 9.11 7.85
N ALA A 168 18.44 7.82 7.93
CA ALA A 168 18.43 6.90 6.78
C ALA A 168 17.04 6.72 6.16
N TRP A 169 15.97 6.68 6.96
CA TRP A 169 14.59 6.60 6.48
C TRP A 169 14.21 7.82 5.65
N ASN A 170 14.43 9.03 6.17
CA ASN A 170 14.20 10.27 5.43
C ASN A 170 15.09 10.39 4.18
N THR A 171 16.31 9.84 4.21
CA THR A 171 17.20 9.80 3.04
C THR A 171 16.60 8.91 1.94
N LEU A 172 16.06 7.74 2.29
CA LEU A 172 15.37 6.87 1.34
C LEU A 172 14.13 7.56 0.76
N GLU A 173 13.27 8.17 1.56
CA GLU A 173 12.10 8.93 1.12
C GLU A 173 12.45 10.05 0.11
N ASN A 174 13.57 10.75 0.36
CA ASN A 174 14.07 11.76 -0.59
C ASN A 174 14.51 11.14 -1.93
N LYS A 175 15.05 9.92 -1.91
CA LYS A 175 15.41 9.17 -3.11
C LYS A 175 14.17 8.67 -3.85
N GLU A 176 13.19 8.15 -3.16
CA GLU A 176 11.90 7.72 -3.72
C GLU A 176 11.26 8.84 -4.55
N ARG A 177 11.20 10.04 -4.02
CA ARG A 177 10.70 11.22 -4.74
C ARG A 177 11.54 11.58 -5.96
N GLN A 178 12.87 11.38 -5.93
CA GLN A 178 13.72 11.58 -7.11
C GLN A 178 13.44 10.52 -8.17
N TRP A 179 13.28 9.25 -7.75
CA TRP A 179 12.95 8.15 -8.67
C TRP A 179 11.56 8.31 -9.28
N ALA A 180 10.55 8.68 -8.50
CA ALA A 180 9.21 8.99 -9.04
C ALA A 180 9.24 10.10 -10.10
N LYS A 181 10.01 11.17 -9.87
CA LYS A 181 10.18 12.25 -10.87
C LYS A 181 10.87 11.77 -12.16
N ARG A 182 11.81 10.84 -12.06
CA ARG A 182 12.53 10.28 -13.20
C ARG A 182 11.68 9.29 -13.99
N ASP A 183 10.99 8.41 -13.27
CA ASP A 183 10.29 7.24 -13.83
C ASP A 183 8.79 7.50 -14.03
N SER A 184 8.35 8.74 -13.83
CA SER A 184 6.96 9.23 -13.88
C SER A 184 6.09 8.77 -12.71
N ALA A 185 6.23 7.55 -12.27
CA ALA A 185 5.57 7.00 -11.09
C ALA A 185 6.36 5.83 -10.49
N ILE A 186 6.24 5.65 -9.18
CA ILE A 186 6.66 4.43 -8.49
C ILE A 186 5.56 3.98 -7.52
N MET A 187 5.38 2.68 -7.38
CA MET A 187 4.56 2.09 -6.33
C MET A 187 5.41 1.85 -5.11
N ILE A 188 4.93 2.22 -3.91
CA ILE A 188 5.64 2.07 -2.65
C ILE A 188 4.75 1.35 -1.64
N ILE A 189 5.31 0.35 -0.97
CA ILE A 189 4.68 -0.34 0.15
C ILE A 189 5.65 -0.30 1.33
N ALA A 190 5.21 0.22 2.46
CA ALA A 190 6.04 0.35 3.66
C ALA A 190 5.34 -0.23 4.89
N GLY A 191 6.11 -0.80 5.80
CA GLY A 191 5.55 -1.34 7.03
C GLY A 191 6.59 -1.72 8.08
N PRO A 192 6.12 -2.00 9.30
CA PRO A 192 6.95 -2.47 10.39
C PRO A 192 7.23 -3.98 10.28
N LEU A 193 8.40 -4.39 10.77
CA LEU A 193 8.77 -5.79 10.97
C LEU A 193 8.89 -6.08 12.47
N TYR A 194 8.34 -7.24 12.87
CA TYR A 194 8.35 -7.71 14.24
C TYR A 194 8.99 -9.08 14.35
N SER A 195 9.89 -9.22 15.31
CA SER A 195 10.40 -10.51 15.77
C SER A 195 9.74 -10.94 17.08
N ALA A 196 9.98 -12.17 17.50
CA ALA A 196 9.50 -12.66 18.80
C ALA A 196 10.10 -11.88 19.97
N ASP A 197 11.28 -11.28 19.80
CA ASP A 197 11.99 -10.51 20.83
C ASP A 197 11.49 -9.07 20.94
N ASP A 198 10.69 -8.58 19.98
CA ASP A 198 10.13 -7.22 19.99
C ASP A 198 8.92 -7.13 20.92
N THR A 199 9.18 -7.20 22.21
CA THR A 199 8.13 -7.19 23.27
C THR A 199 7.82 -5.77 23.78
N ASN A 200 8.60 -4.76 23.42
CA ASN A 200 8.41 -3.38 23.86
C ASN A 200 7.10 -2.79 23.35
N ARG A 201 6.38 -2.08 24.23
CA ARG A 201 5.12 -1.40 23.89
C ARG A 201 5.06 -0.04 24.57
N ILE A 202 4.52 0.95 23.86
CA ILE A 202 4.40 2.33 24.35
C ILE A 202 2.96 2.73 24.60
N GLY A 203 2.78 3.73 25.43
CA GLY A 203 1.49 4.36 25.73
C GLY A 203 0.49 3.45 26.43
N ASN A 204 -0.69 3.99 26.66
CA ASN A 204 -1.81 3.27 27.30
C ASN A 204 -2.43 2.24 26.34
N ALA A 205 -2.45 2.55 25.04
CA ALA A 205 -2.93 1.65 24.00
C ALA A 205 -2.02 0.43 23.79
N LYS A 206 -0.80 0.41 24.35
CA LYS A 206 0.17 -0.67 24.19
C LYS A 206 0.61 -0.86 22.75
N VAL A 207 0.90 0.24 22.07
CA VAL A 207 1.44 0.22 20.68
C VAL A 207 2.76 -0.53 20.67
N ARG A 208 2.85 -1.57 19.84
CA ARG A 208 4.08 -2.39 19.72
C ARG A 208 5.18 -1.61 19.01
N VAL A 209 6.38 -1.69 19.53
CA VAL A 209 7.57 -1.08 18.93
C VAL A 209 8.19 -2.09 17.95
N PRO A 210 8.31 -1.74 16.66
CA PRO A 210 8.94 -2.62 15.67
C PRO A 210 10.44 -2.74 15.89
N GLY A 211 11.01 -3.92 15.59
CA GLY A 211 12.46 -4.11 15.54
C GLY A 211 13.10 -3.57 14.26
N ALA A 212 12.33 -3.51 13.17
CA ALA A 212 12.76 -2.97 11.89
C ALA A 212 11.58 -2.44 11.08
N PHE A 213 11.90 -1.82 9.94
CA PHE A 213 10.93 -1.36 8.94
C PHE A 213 11.35 -1.80 7.55
N PHE A 214 10.37 -2.11 6.71
CA PHE A 214 10.62 -2.38 5.29
C PHE A 214 10.02 -1.29 4.40
N LYS A 215 10.58 -1.15 3.21
CA LYS A 215 9.97 -0.50 2.04
C LYS A 215 10.19 -1.37 0.81
N VAL A 216 9.15 -1.54 0.02
CA VAL A 216 9.17 -2.18 -1.30
C VAL A 216 8.82 -1.14 -2.33
N LEU A 217 9.60 -1.06 -3.39
CA LEU A 217 9.42 -0.12 -4.48
C LEU A 217 9.34 -0.87 -5.81
N LEU A 218 8.39 -0.46 -6.64
CA LEU A 218 8.23 -0.93 -8.01
C LEU A 218 8.13 0.28 -8.93
N ALA A 219 8.93 0.30 -10.00
CA ALA A 219 8.78 1.21 -11.13
C ALA A 219 8.13 0.44 -12.29
N PRO A 220 6.77 0.41 -12.38
CA PRO A 220 6.06 -0.48 -13.30
C PRO A 220 5.98 0.08 -14.72
N TYR A 221 6.09 1.41 -14.90
CA TYR A 221 5.78 2.10 -16.16
C TYR A 221 7.03 2.54 -16.94
N VAL A 222 8.15 1.92 -16.68
CA VAL A 222 9.40 2.15 -17.43
C VAL A 222 9.60 1.04 -18.46
N GLU A 223 10.47 1.25 -19.44
CA GLU A 223 10.75 0.28 -20.52
C GLU A 223 11.16 -1.09 -19.96
N GLU A 224 11.97 -1.09 -18.89
CA GLU A 224 12.34 -2.27 -18.12
C GLU A 224 11.83 -2.12 -16.69
N PRO A 225 10.61 -2.62 -16.36
CA PRO A 225 10.08 -2.58 -15.03
C PRO A 225 11.03 -3.21 -14.00
N ARG A 226 11.15 -2.60 -12.82
CA ARG A 226 12.11 -3.05 -11.80
C ARG A 226 11.59 -2.85 -10.39
N GLY A 227 11.91 -3.81 -9.54
CA GLY A 227 11.62 -3.80 -8.12
C GLY A 227 12.88 -3.67 -7.27
N ILE A 228 12.71 -3.24 -6.02
CA ILE A 228 13.73 -3.25 -4.97
C ILE A 228 13.05 -3.19 -3.61
N ALA A 229 13.62 -3.86 -2.63
CA ALA A 229 13.19 -3.77 -1.25
C ALA A 229 14.32 -3.28 -0.34
N PHE A 230 13.94 -2.68 0.78
CA PHE A 230 14.86 -2.21 1.82
C PHE A 230 14.36 -2.65 3.20
N VAL A 231 15.29 -3.03 4.08
CA VAL A 231 14.98 -3.31 5.50
C VAL A 231 15.95 -2.54 6.38
N TYR A 232 15.40 -1.64 7.20
CA TYR A 232 16.18 -0.85 8.15
C TYR A 232 15.85 -1.27 9.59
N PRO A 233 16.85 -1.58 10.44
CA PRO A 233 16.61 -1.78 11.87
C PRO A 233 16.06 -0.49 12.50
N ASN A 234 15.18 -0.62 13.50
CA ASN A 234 14.61 0.53 14.22
C ASN A 234 15.62 1.14 15.20
N MET A 235 16.71 1.59 14.67
CA MET A 235 17.84 2.24 15.38
C MET A 235 18.64 3.10 14.42
N THR A 236 19.68 3.79 14.92
CA THR A 236 20.63 4.47 14.05
C THR A 236 21.21 3.52 13.02
N SER A 237 21.05 3.85 11.75
CA SER A 237 21.57 3.09 10.63
C SER A 237 22.72 3.83 9.96
N PRO A 238 23.78 3.14 9.47
CA PRO A 238 24.79 3.75 8.62
C PRO A 238 24.19 4.35 7.34
N ASP A 239 24.87 5.32 6.75
CA ASP A 239 24.34 6.09 5.61
C ASP A 239 24.39 5.36 4.26
N ASN A 240 24.97 4.15 4.19
CA ASN A 240 25.05 3.41 2.94
C ASN A 240 23.76 2.63 2.67
N MET A 241 22.84 3.26 1.92
CA MET A 241 21.54 2.71 1.56
C MET A 241 21.61 1.34 0.88
N GLN A 242 22.66 1.09 0.09
CA GLN A 242 22.83 -0.18 -0.63
C GLN A 242 22.95 -1.39 0.31
N ASP A 243 23.46 -1.21 1.52
CA ASP A 243 23.66 -2.30 2.50
C ASP A 243 22.32 -2.82 3.08
N TYR A 244 21.24 -2.07 2.88
CA TYR A 244 19.88 -2.40 3.32
C TYR A 244 18.97 -2.87 2.19
N ALA A 245 19.49 -2.89 0.94
CA ALA A 245 18.74 -3.29 -0.23
C ALA A 245 18.74 -4.80 -0.41
N MET A 246 17.62 -5.34 -0.87
CA MET A 246 17.43 -6.76 -1.19
C MET A 246 16.40 -6.91 -2.32
N SER A 247 16.21 -8.13 -2.83
CA SER A 247 15.12 -8.43 -3.75
C SER A 247 13.77 -8.47 -3.03
N ILE A 248 12.68 -8.33 -3.77
CA ILE A 248 11.32 -8.46 -3.22
C ILE A 248 11.13 -9.87 -2.70
N ASP A 249 11.51 -10.91 -3.46
CA ASP A 249 11.51 -12.32 -3.05
C ASP A 249 12.19 -12.57 -1.69
N GLU A 250 13.29 -11.86 -1.42
CA GLU A 250 13.99 -11.99 -0.13
C GLU A 250 13.19 -11.40 1.02
N LEU A 251 12.51 -10.26 0.77
CA LEU A 251 11.63 -9.65 1.77
C LEU A 251 10.37 -10.48 1.99
N GLU A 252 9.80 -11.08 0.95
CA GLU A 252 8.65 -11.98 1.06
C GLU A 252 8.93 -13.19 1.95
N LYS A 253 10.13 -13.77 1.83
CA LYS A 253 10.57 -14.84 2.74
C LYS A 253 10.67 -14.41 4.20
N ILE A 254 10.97 -13.12 4.44
CA ILE A 254 11.05 -12.54 5.79
C ILE A 254 9.65 -12.26 6.35
N THR A 255 8.74 -11.73 5.53
CA THR A 255 7.42 -11.25 5.96
C THR A 255 6.35 -12.33 5.89
N GLY A 256 6.47 -13.26 4.95
CA GLY A 256 5.39 -14.14 4.52
C GLY A 256 4.30 -13.42 3.72
N TYR A 257 4.57 -12.17 3.30
CA TYR A 257 3.67 -11.41 2.43
C TYR A 257 3.96 -11.74 0.98
N ASP A 258 2.99 -11.51 0.10
CA ASP A 258 3.11 -11.57 -1.35
C ASP A 258 2.81 -10.16 -1.88
N PHE A 259 3.83 -9.51 -2.41
CA PHE A 259 3.76 -8.13 -2.88
C PHE A 259 3.41 -8.11 -4.37
N PHE A 260 2.60 -7.13 -4.79
CA PHE A 260 2.20 -6.91 -6.17
C PHE A 260 1.53 -8.09 -6.89
N PRO A 261 0.67 -8.89 -6.23
CA PRO A 261 0.03 -10.08 -6.81
C PRO A 261 -0.90 -9.74 -8.01
N ALA A 262 -1.10 -8.47 -8.32
CA ALA A 262 -1.84 -8.00 -9.48
C ALA A 262 -0.99 -7.90 -10.75
N LEU A 263 0.34 -8.07 -10.65
CA LEU A 263 1.20 -8.13 -11.83
C LEU A 263 0.97 -9.43 -12.62
N PRO A 264 1.16 -9.42 -13.94
CA PRO A 264 1.28 -10.67 -14.71
C PRO A 264 2.44 -11.52 -14.19
N ASP A 265 2.24 -12.83 -14.01
CA ASP A 265 3.17 -13.77 -13.37
C ASP A 265 4.63 -13.66 -13.85
N GLU A 266 4.85 -13.51 -15.18
CA GLU A 266 6.20 -13.40 -15.75
C GLU A 266 6.87 -12.05 -15.41
N LEU A 267 6.09 -10.98 -15.28
CA LEU A 267 6.58 -9.66 -14.90
C LEU A 267 6.88 -9.63 -13.40
N GLU A 268 5.96 -10.11 -12.57
CA GLU A 268 6.10 -10.27 -11.13
C GLU A 268 7.40 -11.01 -10.82
N LYS A 269 7.58 -12.23 -11.36
CA LYS A 269 8.79 -13.01 -11.19
C LYS A 269 10.06 -12.27 -11.61
N THR A 270 9.99 -11.46 -12.67
CA THR A 270 11.15 -10.70 -13.16
C THR A 270 11.55 -9.60 -12.21
N VAL A 271 10.57 -8.82 -11.71
CA VAL A 271 10.83 -7.66 -10.85
C VAL A 271 11.15 -8.02 -9.41
N GLU A 272 10.75 -9.22 -8.96
CA GLU A 272 10.89 -9.66 -7.57
C GLU A 272 12.12 -10.50 -7.31
N SER A 273 12.55 -11.34 -8.29
CA SER A 273 13.63 -12.28 -8.12
C SER A 273 15.02 -11.65 -7.98
N SER A 274 15.19 -10.41 -8.41
CA SER A 274 16.49 -9.73 -8.39
C SER A 274 16.33 -8.21 -8.33
N PHE A 275 17.37 -7.51 -7.93
CA PHE A 275 17.41 -6.05 -7.93
C PHE A 275 18.77 -5.53 -8.40
N SER A 276 18.79 -4.30 -8.88
CA SER A 276 20.02 -3.57 -9.21
C SER A 276 19.98 -2.17 -8.59
N PHE A 277 20.65 -2.00 -7.47
CA PHE A 277 20.77 -0.70 -6.81
C PHE A 277 21.39 0.36 -7.73
N LYS A 278 22.29 -0.06 -8.64
CA LYS A 278 22.89 0.82 -9.65
C LYS A 278 21.86 1.37 -10.63
N GLU A 279 20.91 0.56 -11.10
CA GLU A 279 19.85 1.00 -12.01
C GLU A 279 18.90 1.98 -11.33
N TRP A 280 18.57 1.75 -10.06
CA TRP A 280 17.79 2.69 -9.27
C TRP A 280 18.52 4.04 -9.09
N ASN A 281 19.84 4.06 -8.96
CA ASN A 281 20.63 5.27 -8.76
C ASN A 281 21.16 5.93 -10.04
N ASN A 282 21.12 5.28 -11.21
CA ASN A 282 21.56 5.90 -12.44
C ASN A 282 20.62 7.05 -12.81
N SER A 283 21.18 8.26 -12.88
CA SER A 283 20.55 9.39 -13.54
C SER A 283 20.64 9.13 -15.05
N LYS A 284 19.49 9.00 -15.73
CA LYS A 284 19.46 9.16 -17.19
C LYS A 284 19.56 10.62 -17.56
#